data_99d56409f9cf1ca74366881cd04a533c
#
_entry.id   99d56409f9cf1ca74366881cd04a533c
#
_cell.length_a   1.000
_cell.length_b   1.000
_cell.length_c   1.000
_cell.angle_alpha   90.00
_cell.angle_beta   90.00
_cell.angle_gamma   90.00
#
_symmetry.space_group_name_H-M   'P 1'
#
loop_
_entity.id
_entity.type
_entity.pdbx_description
1 polymer ?
#
loop_
_entity_poly.entity_id
_entity_poly.type
_entity_poly.pdbx_seq_one_letter_code
_entity_poly.pdbx_strand_id
1 'polypeptide(L)'
;ACHSGPNLTDEKYHNTGIGMAEDSTVVDPGRYEATGADEDRGRFKTPTLLNVGLTAPYMHDGSLGTLEEVVEFYDRGGVENPRWPLDPEMKKLNLSPRDKKDLVEFLEMLTGRTTRVDIPAPLE
;
A
#
# COMPACT_ATOMS: atom_id res chain seq x y z
N ALA A 1 -6.13 -11.74 -4.09
CA ALA A 1 -5.38 -11.04 -3.04
C ALA A 1 -4.18 -10.36 -3.67
N CYS A 2 -4.01 -9.05 -3.43
CA CYS A 2 -2.98 -8.23 -4.08
C CYS A 2 -1.54 -8.65 -3.67
N HIS A 3 -1.32 -8.95 -2.38
CA HIS A 3 -0.01 -9.41 -1.87
C HIS A 3 0.07 -10.94 -1.91
N SER A 4 0.57 -11.49 -3.01
CA SER A 4 0.65 -12.93 -3.25
C SER A 4 2.00 -13.34 -3.86
N GLY A 5 2.26 -14.66 -3.89
CA GLY A 5 3.50 -15.20 -4.43
C GLY A 5 4.73 -14.93 -3.55
N PRO A 6 5.93 -15.35 -4.00
CA PRO A 6 7.16 -15.28 -3.20
C PRO A 6 7.62 -13.86 -2.90
N ASN A 7 7.25 -12.88 -3.72
CA ASN A 7 7.57 -11.47 -3.55
C ASN A 7 6.47 -10.70 -2.82
N LEU A 8 5.38 -11.35 -2.39
CA LEU A 8 4.23 -10.72 -1.72
C LEU A 8 3.70 -9.50 -2.49
N THR A 9 3.56 -9.65 -3.81
CA THR A 9 2.95 -8.68 -4.73
C THR A 9 2.45 -9.40 -5.97
N ASP A 10 1.31 -8.96 -6.50
CA ASP A 10 0.76 -9.44 -7.78
C ASP A 10 1.25 -8.62 -8.98
N GLU A 11 2.10 -7.60 -8.74
CA GLU A 11 2.63 -6.66 -9.72
C GLU A 11 1.55 -5.87 -10.50
N LYS A 12 0.30 -5.89 -10.02
CA LYS A 12 -0.84 -5.18 -10.63
C LYS A 12 -1.12 -3.84 -9.98
N TYR A 13 -2.15 -3.16 -10.47
CA TYR A 13 -2.53 -1.82 -10.03
C TYR A 13 -3.94 -1.85 -9.47
N HIS A 14 -4.10 -1.28 -8.27
CA HIS A 14 -5.34 -1.30 -7.50
C HIS A 14 -5.66 0.08 -6.95
N ASN A 15 -6.95 0.40 -6.86
CA ASN A 15 -7.43 1.60 -6.18
C ASN A 15 -7.86 1.22 -4.76
N THR A 16 -7.13 1.70 -3.76
CA THR A 16 -7.43 1.51 -2.33
C THR A 16 -8.07 2.74 -1.69
N GLY A 17 -8.19 3.82 -2.45
CA GLY A 17 -8.73 5.09 -1.97
C GLY A 17 -7.72 6.01 -1.28
N ILE A 18 -6.44 5.64 -1.23
CA ILE A 18 -5.38 6.55 -0.74
C ILE A 18 -5.20 7.70 -1.73
N GLY A 19 -4.90 8.90 -1.20
CA GLY A 19 -4.75 10.12 -1.99
C GLY A 19 -6.08 10.75 -2.42
N MET A 20 -7.21 10.26 -1.90
CA MET A 20 -8.52 10.86 -2.10
C MET A 20 -8.87 11.79 -0.93
N ALA A 21 -9.37 12.98 -1.23
CA ALA A 21 -9.88 13.88 -0.21
C ALA A 21 -11.27 13.44 0.28
N GLU A 22 -11.64 13.85 1.50
CA GLU A 22 -12.95 13.53 2.11
C GLU A 22 -14.15 14.03 1.28
N ASP A 23 -13.96 15.09 0.48
CA ASP A 23 -14.97 15.65 -0.42
C ASP A 23 -15.08 14.88 -1.77
N SER A 24 -14.48 13.70 -1.87
CA SER A 24 -14.42 12.88 -3.07
C SER A 24 -13.62 13.49 -4.24
N THR A 25 -12.78 14.48 -3.97
CA THR A 25 -11.79 14.92 -4.95
C THR A 25 -10.57 14.00 -4.93
N VAL A 26 -10.00 13.74 -6.10
CA VAL A 26 -8.77 12.96 -6.20
C VAL A 26 -7.61 13.91 -6.25
N VAL A 27 -6.63 13.72 -5.36
CA VAL A 27 -5.40 14.52 -5.32
C VAL A 27 -4.36 13.95 -6.27
N ASP A 28 -4.29 12.60 -6.39
CA ASP A 28 -3.34 11.91 -7.25
C ASP A 28 -4.09 10.90 -8.15
N PRO A 29 -4.10 11.09 -9.47
CA PRO A 29 -4.79 10.20 -10.39
C PRO A 29 -4.07 8.87 -10.61
N GLY A 30 -2.85 8.70 -10.07
CA GLY A 30 -2.10 7.45 -10.14
C GLY A 30 -1.73 7.02 -11.56
N ARG A 31 -1.91 5.75 -11.86
CA ARG A 31 -1.59 5.16 -13.17
C ARG A 31 -2.23 5.87 -14.36
N TYR A 32 -3.37 6.52 -14.18
CA TYR A 32 -4.03 7.30 -15.23
C TYR A 32 -3.08 8.34 -15.88
N GLU A 33 -2.17 8.94 -15.13
CA GLU A 33 -1.21 9.91 -15.70
C GLU A 33 -0.33 9.31 -16.80
N ALA A 34 -0.05 8.01 -16.70
CA ALA A 34 0.77 7.32 -17.69
C ALA A 34 -0.03 6.71 -18.85
N THR A 35 -1.28 6.29 -18.59
CA THR A 35 -2.08 5.52 -19.57
C THR A 35 -3.16 6.35 -20.26
N GLY A 36 -3.67 7.38 -19.59
CA GLY A 36 -4.85 8.13 -20.04
C GLY A 36 -6.16 7.33 -20.01
N ALA A 37 -6.15 6.11 -19.50
CA ALA A 37 -7.32 5.24 -19.42
C ALA A 37 -8.11 5.52 -18.14
N ASP A 38 -9.40 5.83 -18.26
CA ASP A 38 -10.24 6.21 -17.11
C ASP A 38 -10.32 5.13 -16.03
N GLU A 39 -10.25 3.86 -16.41
CA GLU A 39 -10.20 2.73 -15.48
C GLU A 39 -8.94 2.69 -14.61
N ASP A 40 -7.87 3.39 -15.00
CA ASP A 40 -6.61 3.46 -14.25
C ASP A 40 -6.56 4.61 -13.22
N ARG A 41 -7.63 5.40 -13.10
CA ARG A 41 -7.69 6.50 -12.12
C ARG A 41 -7.62 6.00 -10.68
N GLY A 42 -6.73 6.61 -9.90
CA GLY A 42 -6.50 6.27 -8.49
C GLY A 42 -5.89 4.90 -8.26
N ARG A 43 -5.39 4.24 -9.31
CA ARG A 43 -4.71 2.95 -9.19
C ARG A 43 -3.22 3.12 -9.01
N PHE A 44 -2.68 2.40 -8.04
CA PHE A 44 -1.25 2.33 -7.72
C PHE A 44 -0.77 0.89 -7.73
N LYS A 45 0.50 0.68 -8.08
CA LYS A 45 1.10 -0.65 -8.12
C LYS A 45 1.18 -1.25 -6.72
N THR A 46 0.78 -2.52 -6.59
CA THR A 46 1.00 -3.29 -5.36
C THR A 46 2.48 -3.39 -5.05
N PRO A 47 2.98 -2.82 -3.93
CA PRO A 47 4.37 -2.99 -3.53
C PRO A 47 4.61 -4.39 -2.96
N THR A 48 5.87 -4.81 -2.92
CA THR A 48 6.26 -5.97 -2.10
C THR A 48 6.07 -5.67 -0.61
N LEU A 49 5.75 -6.69 0.18
CA LEU A 49 5.77 -6.59 1.64
C LEU A 49 7.11 -7.03 2.26
N LEU A 50 8.06 -7.49 1.45
CA LEU A 50 9.40 -7.84 1.94
C LEU A 50 10.09 -6.58 2.48
N ASN A 51 10.59 -6.68 3.72
CA ASN A 51 11.21 -5.58 4.47
C ASN A 51 10.27 -4.39 4.78
N VAL A 52 8.96 -4.58 4.72
CA VAL A 52 7.98 -3.52 4.94
C VAL A 52 8.16 -2.81 6.30
N GLY A 53 8.59 -3.52 7.34
CA GLY A 53 8.90 -2.93 8.65
C GLY A 53 10.01 -1.87 8.66
N LEU A 54 10.78 -1.73 7.56
CA LEU A 54 11.87 -0.77 7.43
C LEU A 54 11.54 0.42 6.51
N THR A 55 10.34 0.47 5.93
CA THR A 55 10.03 1.41 4.84
C THR A 55 8.96 2.45 5.18
N ALA A 56 8.74 2.71 6.47
CA ALA A 56 7.89 3.82 6.89
C ALA A 56 8.40 5.18 6.34
N PRO A 57 7.52 6.16 6.02
CA PRO A 57 6.07 6.09 6.07
C PRO A 57 5.46 5.28 4.92
N TYR A 58 4.21 4.84 5.10
CA TYR A 58 3.53 3.92 4.21
C TYR A 58 2.55 4.62 3.27
N MET A 59 2.07 3.86 2.27
CA MET A 59 1.30 4.27 1.11
C MET A 59 2.15 5.07 0.11
N HIS A 60 1.61 5.30 -1.11
CA HIS A 60 2.36 6.03 -2.16
C HIS A 60 2.64 7.50 -1.80
N ASP A 61 1.78 8.08 -0.97
CA ASP A 61 1.85 9.47 -0.52
C ASP A 61 2.49 9.64 0.87
N GLY A 62 2.86 8.54 1.54
CA GLY A 62 3.43 8.56 2.88
C GLY A 62 2.44 8.98 3.98
N SER A 63 1.14 8.88 3.73
CA SER A 63 0.10 9.38 4.64
C SER A 63 -0.05 8.58 5.94
N LEU A 64 0.44 7.33 5.98
CA LEU A 64 0.37 6.47 7.16
C LEU A 64 1.78 6.26 7.74
N GLY A 65 1.93 6.57 9.02
CA GLY A 65 3.23 6.55 9.71
C GLY A 65 3.63 5.18 10.26
N THR A 66 2.67 4.31 10.57
CA THR A 66 2.89 3.03 11.24
C THR A 66 2.18 1.87 10.56
N LEU A 67 2.62 0.64 10.85
CA LEU A 67 1.96 -0.57 10.35
C LEU A 67 0.57 -0.76 10.98
N GLU A 68 0.36 -0.31 12.20
CA GLU A 68 -0.95 -0.31 12.86
C GLU A 68 -1.95 0.55 12.08
N GLU A 69 -1.55 1.74 11.65
CA GLU A 69 -2.38 2.63 10.81
C GLU A 69 -2.70 1.98 9.46
N VAL A 70 -1.74 1.28 8.86
CA VAL A 70 -1.94 0.52 7.62
C VAL A 70 -2.97 -0.60 7.81
N VAL A 71 -2.83 -1.39 8.87
CA VAL A 71 -3.78 -2.48 9.18
C VAL A 71 -5.18 -1.91 9.45
N GLU A 72 -5.28 -0.79 10.19
CA GLU A 72 -6.56 -0.11 10.45
C GLU A 72 -7.20 0.42 9.16
N PHE A 73 -6.41 0.96 8.25
CA PHE A 73 -6.87 1.42 6.94
C PHE A 73 -7.50 0.28 6.13
N TYR A 74 -6.85 -0.88 6.06
CA TYR A 74 -7.39 -2.04 5.34
C TYR A 74 -8.56 -2.70 6.07
N ASP A 75 -8.57 -2.71 7.40
CA ASP A 75 -9.68 -3.25 8.19
C ASP A 75 -10.99 -2.49 7.93
N ARG A 76 -10.94 -1.18 7.80
CA ARG A 76 -12.12 -0.36 7.45
C ARG A 76 -12.53 -0.44 5.96
N GLY A 77 -11.71 -1.03 5.09
CA GLY A 77 -11.99 -1.22 3.67
C GLY A 77 -11.54 -0.06 2.77
N GLY A 78 -10.55 0.73 3.20
CA GLY A 78 -10.04 1.87 2.42
C GLY A 78 -10.88 3.14 2.57
N VAL A 79 -10.76 4.06 1.61
CA VAL A 79 -11.55 5.30 1.53
C VAL A 79 -12.39 5.30 0.26
N GLU A 80 -13.71 5.32 0.42
CA GLU A 80 -14.64 5.31 -0.71
C GLU A 80 -14.61 6.64 -1.48
N ASN A 81 -14.66 6.52 -2.81
CA ASN A 81 -14.88 7.65 -3.70
C ASN A 81 -15.93 7.27 -4.76
N PRO A 82 -17.08 7.95 -4.83
CA PRO A 82 -18.16 7.60 -5.77
C PRO A 82 -17.75 7.79 -7.23
N ARG A 83 -16.76 8.60 -7.51
CA ARG A 83 -16.28 8.90 -8.86
C ARG A 83 -15.31 7.83 -9.39
N TRP A 84 -14.47 7.30 -8.50
CA TRP A 84 -13.45 6.29 -8.84
C TRP A 84 -13.55 5.11 -7.86
N PRO A 85 -14.32 4.10 -8.21
CA PRO A 85 -14.64 3.00 -7.30
C PRO A 85 -13.36 2.26 -6.85
N LEU A 86 -13.39 1.83 -5.59
CA LEU A 86 -12.34 1.00 -5.03
C LEU A 86 -12.22 -0.33 -5.78
N ASP A 87 -11.04 -0.93 -5.69
CA ASP A 87 -10.87 -2.33 -6.11
C ASP A 87 -11.88 -3.23 -5.37
N PRO A 88 -12.50 -4.21 -6.06
CA PRO A 88 -13.48 -5.13 -5.44
C PRO A 88 -12.95 -5.95 -4.26
N GLU A 89 -11.62 -6.11 -4.15
CA GLU A 89 -10.99 -6.75 -3.00
C GLU A 89 -11.01 -5.87 -1.73
N MET A 90 -11.21 -4.54 -1.88
CA MET A 90 -11.28 -3.60 -0.75
C MET A 90 -12.64 -3.70 -0.08
N LYS A 91 -12.66 -4.28 1.12
CA LYS A 91 -13.88 -4.47 1.93
C LYS A 91 -13.53 -4.48 3.41
N LYS A 92 -14.50 -4.17 4.26
CA LYS A 92 -14.33 -4.24 5.72
C LYS A 92 -13.98 -5.67 6.14
N LEU A 93 -12.90 -5.81 6.89
CA LEU A 93 -12.41 -7.11 7.35
C LEU A 93 -12.98 -7.47 8.72
N ASN A 94 -13.30 -6.46 9.55
CA ASN A 94 -13.79 -6.61 10.93
C ASN A 94 -12.84 -7.45 11.80
N LEU A 95 -11.57 -7.14 11.74
CA LEU A 95 -10.52 -7.82 12.50
C LEU A 95 -10.67 -7.55 14.01
N SER A 96 -10.46 -8.57 14.83
CA SER A 96 -10.35 -8.37 16.26
C SER A 96 -9.07 -7.59 16.62
N PRO A 97 -9.00 -6.96 17.82
CA PRO A 97 -7.76 -6.30 18.26
C PRO A 97 -6.55 -7.24 18.28
N ARG A 98 -6.78 -8.52 18.54
CA ARG A 98 -5.72 -9.54 18.51
C ARG A 98 -5.25 -9.80 17.10
N ASP A 99 -6.18 -9.99 16.13
CA ASP A 99 -5.82 -10.24 14.74
C ASP A 99 -5.02 -9.07 14.15
N LYS A 100 -5.39 -7.82 14.50
CA LYS A 100 -4.64 -6.63 14.08
C LYS A 100 -3.21 -6.66 14.60
N LYS A 101 -3.03 -6.98 15.88
CA LYS A 101 -1.71 -7.09 16.50
C LYS A 101 -0.88 -8.20 15.84
N ASP A 102 -1.46 -9.39 15.69
CA ASP A 102 -0.79 -10.54 15.09
C ASP A 102 -0.39 -10.25 13.65
N LEU A 103 -1.20 -9.49 12.91
CA LEU A 103 -0.90 -9.06 11.53
C LEU A 103 0.26 -8.07 11.49
N VAL A 104 0.33 -7.09 12.40
CA VAL A 104 1.46 -6.15 12.50
C VAL A 104 2.74 -6.92 12.80
N GLU A 105 2.73 -7.82 13.80
CA GLU A 105 3.89 -8.65 14.14
C GLU A 105 4.35 -9.49 12.93
N PHE A 106 3.40 -10.06 12.17
CA PHE A 106 3.72 -10.78 10.94
C PHE A 106 4.42 -9.89 9.91
N LEU A 107 3.91 -8.67 9.67
CA LEU A 107 4.52 -7.73 8.73
C LEU A 107 5.94 -7.32 9.14
N GLU A 108 6.18 -7.12 10.42
CA GLU A 108 7.52 -6.86 10.96
C GLU A 108 8.48 -8.04 10.74
N MET A 109 7.99 -9.28 10.88
CA MET A 109 8.78 -10.50 10.64
C MET A 109 9.19 -10.70 9.18
N LEU A 110 8.56 -10.01 8.22
CA LEU A 110 8.97 -10.04 6.81
C LEU A 110 10.28 -9.27 6.56
N THR A 111 10.90 -8.75 7.61
CA THR A 111 12.18 -8.06 7.56
C THR A 111 13.32 -9.09 7.49
N GLY A 112 14.02 -9.10 6.35
CA GLY A 112 15.18 -9.95 6.14
C GLY A 112 16.49 -9.30 6.62
N ARG A 113 17.58 -10.06 6.52
CA ARG A 113 18.92 -9.50 6.74
C ARG A 113 19.28 -8.59 5.56
N THR A 114 19.46 -7.30 5.82
CA THR A 114 20.05 -6.38 4.84
C THR A 114 21.56 -6.50 4.89
N THR A 115 22.18 -6.90 3.78
CA THR A 115 23.63 -6.79 3.63
C THR A 115 23.95 -5.34 3.29
N ARG A 116 24.67 -4.64 4.16
CA ARG A 116 25.20 -3.32 3.84
C ARG A 116 26.21 -3.48 2.72
N VAL A 117 25.92 -2.92 1.57
CA VAL A 117 26.88 -2.81 0.46
C VAL A 117 27.57 -1.45 0.59
N ASP A 118 28.88 -1.44 0.78
CA ASP A 118 29.64 -0.20 0.73
C ASP A 118 29.62 0.34 -0.69
N ILE A 119 29.07 1.56 -0.85
CA ILE A 119 29.05 2.25 -2.13
C ILE A 119 30.48 2.70 -2.41
N PRO A 120 31.13 2.24 -3.51
CA PRO A 120 32.47 2.71 -3.86
C PRO A 120 32.45 4.23 -4.10
N ALA A 121 33.56 4.89 -3.74
CA ALA A 121 33.71 6.31 -4.02
C ALA A 121 33.53 6.60 -5.53
N PRO A 122 32.96 7.76 -5.90
CA PRO A 122 32.89 8.16 -7.30
C PRO A 122 34.29 8.12 -7.93
N LEU A 123 34.38 7.64 -9.16
CA LEU A 123 35.60 7.74 -9.94
C LEU A 123 35.86 9.23 -10.22
N GLU A 124 37.07 9.72 -9.89
CA GLU A 124 37.52 11.06 -10.24
C GLU A 124 37.69 11.24 -11.75
#